data_1f64f7c14fed357ad22d05f6e1857afa
#
_entry.id   1f64f7c14fed357ad22d05f6e1857afa
#
_cell.length_a   1.000
_cell.length_b   1.000
_cell.length_c   1.000
_cell.angle_alpha   90.00
_cell.angle_beta   90.00
_cell.angle_gamma   90.00
#
_symmetry.space_group_name_H-M   'P 1'
#
loop_
_entity.id
_entity.type
_entity.pdbx_description
1 polymer ?
#
loop_
_entity_poly.entity_id
_entity_poly.type
_entity_poly.pdbx_seq_one_letter_code
_entity_poly.pdbx_strand_id
1 'polypeptide(L)'
;MIKSNSNNISGWIILDKQSGITSRQAVSKISKIFNLNKIGHGGTLDPLATGILPIALGEATKLISFIQQQKKKYSFTIRWGETRDTDDTDGKIIEKSNSRPNEAEIQNALASFTGKIYQIPPNFSAIKIDGERSYSLARKNILVKHKPRQIEVYEFNLRKIINIDSAEFEVTSGKGTYIRSLARDLAEKLNTKGHVIKLRRHFVGNFNEKDKIFIDFSEEIIHSPSLLKKIIPIEKVLDDIPALFLTETEATKLRQGQK
;
A
#
# COMPACT_ATOMS: atom_id res chain seq x y z
N MET A 1 26.77 -22.37 -19.97
CA MET A 1 26.14 -21.12 -19.45
C MET A 1 24.91 -20.81 -20.29
N ILE A 2 23.72 -21.13 -19.79
CA ILE A 2 22.47 -20.78 -20.46
C ILE A 2 22.23 -19.31 -20.14
N LYS A 3 22.45 -18.42 -21.11
CA LYS A 3 21.93 -17.05 -21.04
C LYS A 3 20.41 -17.15 -21.12
N SER A 4 19.73 -17.21 -19.97
CA SER A 4 18.29 -17.01 -19.94
C SER A 4 18.03 -15.60 -20.45
N ASN A 5 17.27 -15.49 -21.55
CA ASN A 5 16.77 -14.21 -22.06
C ASN A 5 15.94 -13.55 -20.97
N SER A 6 16.55 -12.66 -20.16
CA SER A 6 15.89 -11.88 -19.11
C SER A 6 14.75 -10.98 -19.63
N ASN A 7 14.65 -10.84 -20.96
CA ASN A 7 13.66 -9.97 -21.61
C ASN A 7 12.21 -10.50 -21.63
N ASN A 8 11.93 -11.74 -21.17
CA ASN A 8 10.59 -12.35 -21.29
C ASN A 8 9.89 -12.62 -19.96
N ILE A 9 10.44 -12.17 -18.82
CA ILE A 9 9.78 -12.37 -17.54
C ILE A 9 8.66 -11.35 -17.37
N SER A 10 7.41 -11.86 -17.25
CA SER A 10 6.24 -11.02 -17.04
C SER A 10 5.29 -11.69 -16.05
N GLY A 11 4.73 -10.92 -15.13
CA GLY A 11 3.83 -11.41 -14.07
C GLY A 11 3.95 -10.60 -12.80
N TRP A 12 3.48 -11.16 -11.70
CA TRP A 12 3.45 -10.52 -10.40
C TRP A 12 4.28 -11.28 -9.37
N ILE A 13 5.02 -10.53 -8.57
CA ILE A 13 5.61 -11.00 -7.31
C ILE A 13 4.88 -10.33 -6.17
N ILE A 14 4.39 -11.11 -5.22
CA ILE A 14 3.70 -10.59 -4.04
C ILE A 14 4.67 -10.60 -2.86
N LEU A 15 5.34 -9.47 -2.67
CA LEU A 15 6.34 -9.35 -1.62
C LEU A 15 5.67 -9.08 -0.27
N ASP A 16 6.03 -9.84 0.77
CA ASP A 16 5.81 -9.44 2.17
C ASP A 16 6.88 -8.39 2.54
N LYS A 17 6.54 -7.10 2.30
CA LYS A 17 7.49 -6.01 2.56
C LYS A 17 7.79 -5.91 4.05
N GLN A 18 9.06 -5.88 4.40
CA GLN A 18 9.53 -5.64 5.76
C GLN A 18 9.43 -4.16 6.14
N SER A 19 9.38 -3.88 7.43
CA SER A 19 9.55 -2.53 7.98
C SER A 19 10.96 -2.00 7.71
N GLY A 20 11.11 -0.68 7.69
CA GLY A 20 12.40 -0.01 7.53
C GLY A 20 12.84 0.24 6.08
N ILE A 21 12.20 -0.39 5.08
CA ILE A 21 12.51 -0.16 3.67
C ILE A 21 11.35 0.51 2.93
N THR A 22 11.66 1.37 1.98
CA THR A 22 10.65 1.99 1.10
C THR A 22 10.19 0.99 0.03
N SER A 23 8.98 1.17 -0.50
CA SER A 23 8.49 0.39 -1.65
C SER A 23 9.42 0.51 -2.87
N ARG A 24 10.05 1.67 -3.06
CA ARG A 24 11.03 1.89 -4.16
C ARG A 24 12.30 1.05 -3.97
N GLN A 25 12.82 0.98 -2.74
CA GLN A 25 13.98 0.13 -2.44
C GLN A 25 13.65 -1.35 -2.65
N ALA A 26 12.46 -1.80 -2.24
CA ALA A 26 11.98 -3.16 -2.49
C ALA A 26 11.94 -3.47 -4.00
N VAL A 27 11.34 -2.58 -4.80
CA VAL A 27 11.31 -2.73 -6.27
C VAL A 27 12.72 -2.78 -6.86
N SER A 28 13.63 -1.90 -6.42
CA SER A 28 15.02 -1.87 -6.91
C SER A 28 15.76 -3.17 -6.62
N LYS A 29 15.55 -3.77 -5.43
CA LYS A 29 16.16 -5.05 -5.07
C LYS A 29 15.60 -6.20 -5.91
N ILE A 30 14.28 -6.25 -6.12
CA ILE A 30 13.64 -7.25 -7.01
C ILE A 30 14.11 -7.07 -8.46
N SER A 31 14.24 -5.82 -8.95
CA SER A 31 14.79 -5.51 -10.28
C SER A 31 16.17 -6.15 -10.49
N LYS A 32 17.06 -6.04 -9.50
CA LYS A 32 18.40 -6.64 -9.53
C LYS A 32 18.36 -8.18 -9.55
N ILE A 33 17.49 -8.78 -8.70
CA ILE A 33 17.35 -10.25 -8.63
C ILE A 33 16.93 -10.84 -9.98
N PHE A 34 16.00 -10.21 -10.67
CA PHE A 34 15.48 -10.70 -11.96
C PHE A 34 16.18 -10.08 -13.18
N ASN A 35 17.12 -9.15 -12.97
CA ASN A 35 17.77 -8.37 -14.02
C ASN A 35 16.76 -7.71 -14.98
N LEU A 36 15.75 -7.03 -14.43
CA LEU A 36 14.64 -6.42 -15.16
C LEU A 36 14.67 -4.91 -15.06
N ASN A 37 14.52 -4.23 -16.20
CA ASN A 37 14.37 -2.78 -16.27
C ASN A 37 12.90 -2.32 -16.16
N LYS A 38 11.96 -3.17 -16.65
CA LYS A 38 10.54 -2.88 -16.64
C LYS A 38 9.89 -3.52 -15.43
N ILE A 39 9.77 -2.73 -14.34
CA ILE A 39 9.27 -3.18 -13.04
C ILE A 39 8.58 -2.03 -12.31
N GLY A 40 7.57 -2.34 -11.50
CA GLY A 40 6.83 -1.35 -10.70
C GLY A 40 6.04 -2.00 -9.58
N HIS A 41 5.35 -1.20 -8.76
CA HIS A 41 4.53 -1.74 -7.66
C HIS A 41 3.07 -1.28 -7.72
N GLY A 42 2.16 -2.12 -7.25
CA GLY A 42 0.70 -1.90 -7.25
C GLY A 42 0.15 -1.02 -6.13
N GLY A 43 1.01 -0.24 -5.46
CA GLY A 43 0.58 0.71 -4.40
C GLY A 43 1.65 0.85 -3.32
N THR A 44 2.03 2.08 -3.04
CA THR A 44 3.06 2.41 -2.06
C THR A 44 2.68 1.92 -0.67
N LEU A 45 3.66 1.38 0.05
CA LEU A 45 3.66 1.20 1.51
C LEU A 45 4.69 2.15 2.10
N ASP A 46 4.35 2.79 3.21
CA ASP A 46 5.27 3.63 3.98
C ASP A 46 6.45 2.80 4.53
N PRO A 47 7.59 3.42 4.90
CA PRO A 47 8.75 2.67 5.41
C PRO A 47 8.42 1.81 6.61
N LEU A 48 7.67 2.34 7.60
CA LEU A 48 7.26 1.59 8.79
C LEU A 48 6.29 0.43 8.44
N ALA A 49 5.53 0.55 7.35
CA ALA A 49 4.49 -0.43 7.01
C ALA A 49 5.08 -1.75 6.51
N THR A 50 4.39 -2.84 6.84
CA THR A 50 4.71 -4.21 6.40
C THR A 50 3.58 -4.78 5.53
N GLY A 51 3.83 -5.96 4.96
CA GLY A 51 2.79 -6.77 4.32
C GLY A 51 2.79 -6.68 2.79
N ILE A 52 1.64 -6.97 2.22
CA ILE A 52 1.46 -7.27 0.80
C ILE A 52 1.82 -6.09 -0.09
N LEU A 53 2.89 -6.25 -0.87
CA LEU A 53 3.33 -5.32 -1.90
C LEU A 53 3.38 -6.03 -3.26
N PRO A 54 2.32 -5.91 -4.09
CA PRO A 54 2.35 -6.44 -5.44
C PRO A 54 3.39 -5.73 -6.29
N ILE A 55 4.31 -6.49 -6.87
CA ILE A 55 5.36 -6.00 -7.77
C ILE A 55 5.11 -6.57 -9.17
N ALA A 56 4.91 -5.68 -10.12
CA ALA A 56 4.69 -6.00 -11.53
C ALA A 56 6.03 -6.13 -12.24
N LEU A 57 6.21 -7.24 -12.97
CA LEU A 57 7.38 -7.55 -13.78
C LEU A 57 7.01 -7.49 -15.27
N GLY A 58 7.85 -6.88 -16.10
CA GLY A 58 7.66 -6.85 -17.55
C GLY A 58 6.32 -6.26 -17.96
N GLU A 59 5.55 -7.00 -18.75
CA GLU A 59 4.25 -6.55 -19.28
C GLU A 59 3.18 -6.33 -18.21
N ALA A 60 3.26 -7.00 -17.04
CA ALA A 60 2.37 -6.74 -15.93
C ALA A 60 2.39 -5.28 -15.45
N THR A 61 3.45 -4.52 -15.74
CA THR A 61 3.52 -3.08 -15.40
C THR A 61 2.40 -2.26 -16.07
N LYS A 62 1.86 -2.70 -17.19
CA LYS A 62 0.71 -2.07 -17.86
C LYS A 62 -0.58 -2.17 -17.04
N LEU A 63 -0.65 -3.14 -16.12
CA LEU A 63 -1.83 -3.42 -15.29
C LEU A 63 -1.73 -2.85 -13.87
N ILE A 64 -0.69 -2.06 -13.56
CA ILE A 64 -0.52 -1.46 -12.23
C ILE A 64 -1.72 -0.58 -11.86
N SER A 65 -2.29 0.16 -12.80
CA SER A 65 -3.46 1.00 -12.56
C SER A 65 -4.68 0.19 -12.12
N PHE A 66 -4.87 -1.03 -12.61
CA PHE A 66 -5.98 -1.92 -12.21
C PHE A 66 -5.84 -2.32 -10.75
N ILE A 67 -4.66 -2.80 -10.33
CA ILE A 67 -4.44 -3.19 -8.93
C ILE A 67 -4.49 -2.01 -7.97
N GLN A 68 -4.11 -0.81 -8.42
CA GLN A 68 -4.21 0.40 -7.60
C GLN A 68 -5.66 0.81 -7.30
N GLN A 69 -6.62 0.49 -8.17
CA GLN A 69 -8.05 0.75 -7.97
C GLN A 69 -8.69 -0.20 -6.96
N GLN A 70 -8.12 -1.37 -6.75
CA GLN A 70 -8.69 -2.44 -5.93
C GLN A 70 -8.77 -2.09 -4.45
N LYS A 71 -9.65 -2.79 -3.72
CA LYS A 71 -9.76 -2.71 -2.26
C LYS A 71 -8.47 -3.17 -1.59
N LYS A 72 -8.22 -2.64 -0.40
CA LYS A 72 -7.07 -2.99 0.43
C LYS A 72 -7.53 -3.16 1.87
N LYS A 73 -6.92 -4.12 2.56
CA LYS A 73 -7.18 -4.36 3.98
C LYS A 73 -5.90 -4.15 4.77
N TYR A 74 -6.05 -3.45 5.90
CA TYR A 74 -4.93 -3.13 6.78
C TYR A 74 -5.28 -3.47 8.22
N SER A 75 -4.27 -3.87 9.01
CA SER A 75 -4.28 -3.71 10.45
C SER A 75 -3.27 -2.64 10.84
N PHE A 76 -3.59 -1.87 11.86
CA PHE A 76 -2.71 -0.82 12.34
C PHE A 76 -2.96 -0.52 13.81
N THR A 77 -1.94 0.00 14.48
CA THR A 77 -2.01 0.41 15.87
C THR A 77 -1.87 1.92 15.97
N ILE A 78 -2.80 2.54 16.66
CA ILE A 78 -2.72 3.96 17.03
C ILE A 78 -2.14 4.04 18.44
N ARG A 79 -1.19 4.96 18.63
CA ARG A 79 -0.77 5.44 19.93
C ARG A 79 -1.41 6.79 20.19
N TRP A 80 -2.11 6.87 21.32
CA TRP A 80 -2.77 8.09 21.77
C TRP A 80 -1.83 9.02 22.53
N GLY A 81 -2.18 10.29 22.60
CA GLY A 81 -1.53 11.29 23.43
C GLY A 81 -0.53 12.17 22.72
N GLU A 82 -0.15 11.88 21.47
CA GLU A 82 0.73 12.74 20.69
C GLU A 82 0.45 12.70 19.20
N THR A 83 0.52 13.84 18.54
CA THR A 83 0.52 13.96 17.07
C THR A 83 1.93 14.20 16.58
N ARG A 84 2.28 13.58 15.45
CA ARG A 84 3.57 13.74 14.79
C ARG A 84 3.37 14.33 13.39
N ASP A 85 4.36 15.05 12.88
CA ASP A 85 4.29 15.74 11.59
C ASP A 85 4.13 14.78 10.38
N THR A 86 4.52 13.51 10.54
CA THR A 86 4.31 12.44 9.54
C THR A 86 3.04 11.63 9.75
N ASP A 87 2.30 11.85 10.85
CA ASP A 87 1.19 11.02 11.34
C ASP A 87 1.60 9.58 11.68
N ASP A 88 2.92 9.30 11.84
CA ASP A 88 3.51 8.00 12.22
C ASP A 88 4.77 8.16 13.08
N THR A 89 5.44 7.04 13.42
CA THR A 89 6.61 7.02 14.32
C THR A 89 7.84 7.72 13.78
N ASP A 90 7.94 7.96 12.47
CA ASP A 90 9.14 8.54 11.84
C ASP A 90 9.21 10.06 12.05
N GLY A 91 8.08 10.71 12.40
CA GLY A 91 7.96 12.14 12.53
C GLY A 91 8.33 12.68 13.92
N LYS A 92 8.46 14.02 13.98
CA LYS A 92 8.65 14.77 15.23
C LYS A 92 7.30 15.00 15.91
N ILE A 93 7.29 14.98 17.24
CA ILE A 93 6.10 15.34 18.02
C ILE A 93 5.82 16.83 17.82
N ILE A 94 4.58 17.16 17.43
CA ILE A 94 4.10 18.54 17.22
C ILE A 94 3.06 18.96 18.26
N GLU A 95 2.26 18.02 18.77
CA GLU A 95 1.26 18.29 19.81
C GLU A 95 1.13 17.11 20.76
N LYS A 96 0.71 17.37 22.01
CA LYS A 96 0.43 16.36 23.03
C LYS A 96 -0.96 16.53 23.62
N SER A 97 -1.53 15.42 24.13
CA SER A 97 -2.79 15.35 24.85
C SER A 97 -2.68 14.35 26.00
N ASN A 98 -3.30 14.64 27.12
CA ASN A 98 -3.43 13.73 28.27
C ASN A 98 -4.71 12.88 28.17
N SER A 99 -5.62 13.21 27.24
CA SER A 99 -6.85 12.46 27.03
C SER A 99 -6.57 11.05 26.49
N ARG A 100 -7.31 10.07 27.00
CA ARG A 100 -7.26 8.67 26.54
C ARG A 100 -8.68 8.18 26.33
N PRO A 101 -9.05 7.82 25.10
CA PRO A 101 -10.40 7.36 24.81
C PRO A 101 -10.62 5.96 25.39
N ASN A 102 -11.82 5.72 25.90
CA ASN A 102 -12.26 4.39 26.27
C ASN A 102 -12.82 3.61 25.07
N GLU A 103 -13.08 2.32 25.25
CA GLU A 103 -13.54 1.43 24.18
C GLU A 103 -14.88 1.87 23.59
N ALA A 104 -15.83 2.28 24.42
CA ALA A 104 -17.16 2.71 23.97
C ALA A 104 -17.09 3.99 23.11
N GLU A 105 -16.27 4.95 23.51
CA GLU A 105 -16.01 6.18 22.74
C GLU A 105 -15.42 5.84 21.36
N ILE A 106 -14.42 4.95 21.33
CA ILE A 106 -13.79 4.52 20.09
C ILE A 106 -14.82 3.86 19.18
N GLN A 107 -15.58 2.86 19.67
CA GLN A 107 -16.58 2.15 18.87
C GLN A 107 -17.63 3.09 18.29
N ASN A 108 -18.14 4.03 19.10
CA ASN A 108 -19.10 5.04 18.64
C ASN A 108 -18.53 5.96 17.55
N ALA A 109 -17.26 6.36 17.67
CA ALA A 109 -16.63 7.22 16.69
C ALA A 109 -16.42 6.53 15.33
N LEU A 110 -16.12 5.22 15.30
CA LEU A 110 -15.82 4.47 14.07
C LEU A 110 -16.95 4.51 13.05
N ALA A 111 -18.21 4.58 13.47
CA ALA A 111 -19.37 4.66 12.57
C ALA A 111 -19.28 5.85 11.61
N SER A 112 -18.70 6.98 12.04
CA SER A 112 -18.54 8.19 11.21
C SER A 112 -17.42 8.09 10.18
N PHE A 113 -16.59 7.03 10.22
CA PHE A 113 -15.49 6.79 9.32
C PHE A 113 -15.78 5.69 8.29
N THR A 114 -17.00 5.19 8.21
CA THR A 114 -17.44 4.17 7.25
C THR A 114 -18.24 4.80 6.12
N GLY A 115 -18.12 4.27 4.91
CA GLY A 115 -18.76 4.78 3.69
C GLY A 115 -17.86 5.77 2.92
N LYS A 116 -18.49 6.68 2.19
CA LYS A 116 -17.79 7.73 1.44
C LYS A 116 -17.53 8.91 2.36
N ILE A 117 -16.28 9.17 2.68
CA ILE A 117 -15.85 10.25 3.56
C ILE A 117 -14.81 11.13 2.88
N TYR A 118 -14.58 12.33 3.40
CA TYR A 118 -13.53 13.22 2.97
C TYR A 118 -12.33 13.10 3.90
N GLN A 119 -11.14 12.98 3.33
CA GLN A 119 -9.89 12.86 4.05
C GLN A 119 -8.88 13.87 3.53
N ILE A 120 -8.17 14.54 4.43
CA ILE A 120 -7.01 15.36 4.10
C ILE A 120 -5.77 14.47 4.11
N PRO A 121 -5.08 14.30 2.97
CA PRO A 121 -3.85 13.51 2.91
C PRO A 121 -2.76 14.03 3.85
N PRO A 122 -1.85 13.17 4.33
CA PRO A 122 -0.73 13.62 5.15
C PRO A 122 0.25 14.44 4.31
N ASN A 123 0.97 15.37 4.96
CA ASN A 123 1.99 16.19 4.28
C ASN A 123 3.09 15.32 3.65
N PHE A 124 3.48 14.25 4.34
CA PHE A 124 4.43 13.26 3.83
C PHE A 124 3.73 12.21 2.96
N SER A 125 3.25 12.63 1.79
CA SER A 125 2.58 11.77 0.81
C SER A 125 3.25 11.80 -0.57
N ALA A 126 2.91 10.80 -1.43
CA ALA A 126 3.39 10.73 -2.80
C ALA A 126 2.58 11.60 -3.78
N ILE A 127 1.65 12.41 -3.30
CA ILE A 127 0.84 13.32 -4.12
C ILE A 127 1.75 14.35 -4.75
N LYS A 128 1.50 14.63 -6.03
CA LYS A 128 2.19 15.72 -6.73
C LYS A 128 1.43 17.03 -6.58
N ILE A 129 2.18 18.08 -6.31
CA ILE A 129 1.70 19.47 -6.22
C ILE A 129 2.66 20.28 -7.08
N ASP A 130 2.14 20.93 -8.10
CA ASP A 130 2.93 21.70 -9.06
C ASP A 130 4.15 20.96 -9.62
N GLY A 131 3.97 19.64 -9.87
CA GLY A 131 5.01 18.76 -10.42
C GLY A 131 5.93 18.11 -9.41
N GLU A 132 6.05 18.65 -8.18
CA GLU A 132 6.89 18.10 -7.10
C GLU A 132 6.07 17.24 -6.12
N ARG A 133 6.68 16.20 -5.55
CA ARG A 133 5.98 15.33 -4.59
C ARG A 133 5.88 16.00 -3.22
N SER A 134 4.71 15.88 -2.57
CA SER A 134 4.44 16.49 -1.27
C SER A 134 5.48 16.12 -0.20
N TYR A 135 5.93 14.85 -0.14
CA TYR A 135 6.97 14.46 0.80
C TYR A 135 8.32 15.19 0.57
N SER A 136 8.64 15.57 -0.68
CA SER A 136 9.85 16.33 -1.00
C SER A 136 9.74 17.76 -0.50
N LEU A 137 8.56 18.37 -0.66
CA LEU A 137 8.26 19.71 -0.15
C LEU A 137 8.28 19.73 1.39
N ALA A 138 7.65 18.73 2.03
CA ALA A 138 7.62 18.59 3.48
C ALA A 138 9.04 18.48 4.09
N ARG A 139 9.94 17.73 3.45
CA ARG A 139 11.36 17.65 3.87
C ARG A 139 12.12 18.98 3.75
N LYS A 140 11.69 19.85 2.87
CA LYS A 140 12.23 21.23 2.73
C LYS A 140 11.55 22.21 3.70
N ASN A 141 10.71 21.71 4.63
CA ASN A 141 9.87 22.50 5.54
C ASN A 141 8.88 23.45 4.81
N ILE A 142 8.50 23.10 3.57
CA ILE A 142 7.49 23.82 2.82
C ILE A 142 6.13 23.24 3.19
N LEU A 143 5.31 24.02 3.90
CA LEU A 143 3.95 23.63 4.26
C LEU A 143 3.05 23.61 3.03
N VAL A 144 2.45 22.48 2.80
CA VAL A 144 1.50 22.27 1.71
C VAL A 144 0.11 22.06 2.26
N LYS A 145 -0.85 22.87 1.82
CA LYS A 145 -2.27 22.66 2.15
C LYS A 145 -2.88 21.68 1.15
N HIS A 146 -3.10 20.45 1.57
CA HIS A 146 -3.84 19.47 0.79
C HIS A 146 -5.35 19.78 0.80
N LYS A 147 -5.98 19.64 -0.36
CA LYS A 147 -7.45 19.66 -0.45
C LYS A 147 -8.01 18.32 0.04
N PRO A 148 -9.15 18.32 0.75
CA PRO A 148 -9.85 17.08 1.09
C PRO A 148 -10.15 16.28 -0.17
N ARG A 149 -10.04 14.96 -0.08
CA ARG A 149 -10.34 14.01 -1.16
C ARG A 149 -11.34 13.00 -0.68
N GLN A 150 -12.32 12.69 -1.52
CA GLN A 150 -13.26 11.64 -1.23
C GLN A 150 -12.55 10.29 -1.31
N ILE A 151 -12.71 9.49 -0.25
CA ILE A 151 -12.27 8.11 -0.14
C ILE A 151 -13.46 7.24 0.24
N GLU A 152 -13.30 5.93 0.11
CA GLU A 152 -14.32 4.97 0.52
C GLU A 152 -13.75 3.99 1.53
N VAL A 153 -14.40 3.88 2.68
CA VAL A 153 -14.06 2.94 3.75
C VAL A 153 -15.21 1.94 3.86
N TYR A 154 -14.95 0.68 3.55
CA TYR A 154 -15.97 -0.37 3.55
C TYR A 154 -16.24 -0.92 4.96
N GLU A 155 -15.16 -1.06 5.73
CA GLU A 155 -15.19 -1.57 7.09
C GLU A 155 -14.12 -0.88 7.91
N PHE A 156 -14.41 -0.51 9.15
CA PHE A 156 -13.44 0.01 10.10
C PHE A 156 -13.78 -0.45 11.51
N ASN A 157 -12.95 -1.33 12.06
CA ASN A 157 -13.24 -2.04 13.30
C ASN A 157 -12.11 -1.87 14.31
N LEU A 158 -12.48 -1.70 15.60
CA LEU A 158 -11.57 -1.88 16.71
C LEU A 158 -11.31 -3.37 16.91
N ARG A 159 -10.05 -3.79 16.89
CA ARG A 159 -9.65 -5.19 17.11
C ARG A 159 -9.43 -5.49 18.59
N LYS A 160 -8.71 -4.61 19.25
CA LYS A 160 -8.46 -4.71 20.69
C LYS A 160 -7.87 -3.43 21.27
N ILE A 161 -8.13 -3.17 22.54
CA ILE A 161 -7.36 -2.23 23.34
C ILE A 161 -6.09 -2.96 23.80
N ILE A 162 -4.92 -2.43 23.45
CA ILE A 162 -3.62 -3.03 23.85
C ILE A 162 -3.29 -2.59 25.28
N ASN A 163 -3.43 -1.30 25.55
CA ASN A 163 -3.28 -0.66 26.85
C ASN A 163 -3.94 0.72 26.80
N ILE A 164 -3.83 1.50 27.89
CA ILE A 164 -4.43 2.85 27.97
C ILE A 164 -3.94 3.80 26.86
N ASP A 165 -2.70 3.62 26.39
CA ASP A 165 -2.07 4.48 25.40
C ASP A 165 -2.22 3.99 23.96
N SER A 166 -2.77 2.79 23.72
CA SER A 166 -2.81 2.25 22.35
C SER A 166 -3.91 1.24 22.09
N ALA A 167 -4.42 1.27 20.87
CA ALA A 167 -5.43 0.34 20.37
C ALA A 167 -5.09 -0.12 18.94
N GLU A 168 -5.50 -1.35 18.62
CA GLU A 168 -5.33 -1.98 17.31
C GLU A 168 -6.64 -1.98 16.54
N PHE A 169 -6.55 -1.62 15.27
CA PHE A 169 -7.65 -1.48 14.34
C PHE A 169 -7.47 -2.31 13.09
N GLU A 170 -8.58 -2.60 12.43
CA GLU A 170 -8.61 -3.20 11.10
C GLU A 170 -9.51 -2.36 10.20
N VAL A 171 -9.05 -2.09 8.96
CA VAL A 171 -9.80 -1.31 7.99
C VAL A 171 -9.73 -1.93 6.61
N THR A 172 -10.88 -2.00 5.92
CA THR A 172 -10.97 -2.30 4.49
C THR A 172 -11.38 -1.02 3.76
N SER A 173 -10.56 -0.57 2.81
CA SER A 173 -10.76 0.71 2.13
C SER A 173 -10.47 0.66 0.64
N GLY A 174 -11.00 1.63 -0.08
CA GLY A 174 -10.75 1.87 -1.49
C GLY A 174 -9.40 2.54 -1.76
N LYS A 175 -9.21 2.91 -3.03
CA LYS A 175 -8.02 3.64 -3.49
C LYS A 175 -7.86 4.97 -2.78
N GLY A 176 -6.61 5.40 -2.61
CA GLY A 176 -6.29 6.76 -2.15
C GLY A 176 -6.43 6.99 -0.65
N THR A 177 -6.89 5.98 0.11
CA THR A 177 -7.00 6.07 1.57
C THR A 177 -5.62 6.05 2.23
N TYR A 178 -5.38 7.02 3.09
CA TYR A 178 -4.19 7.10 3.95
C TYR A 178 -4.56 6.65 5.37
N ILE A 179 -3.98 5.53 5.80
CA ILE A 179 -4.25 4.97 7.14
C ILE A 179 -3.74 5.93 8.24
N ARG A 180 -2.64 6.64 7.98
CA ARG A 180 -2.10 7.66 8.87
C ARG A 180 -3.10 8.81 9.10
N SER A 181 -3.74 9.28 8.04
CA SER A 181 -4.79 10.29 8.17
C SER A 181 -6.04 9.75 8.89
N LEU A 182 -6.46 8.48 8.64
CA LEU A 182 -7.56 7.89 9.40
C LEU A 182 -7.26 7.86 10.90
N ALA A 183 -6.02 7.52 11.27
CA ALA A 183 -5.60 7.48 12.67
C ALA A 183 -5.61 8.87 13.30
N ARG A 184 -5.08 9.89 12.62
CA ARG A 184 -5.11 11.29 13.05
C ARG A 184 -6.56 11.78 13.22
N ASP A 185 -7.36 11.61 12.18
CA ASP A 185 -8.73 12.12 12.13
C ASP A 185 -9.61 11.43 13.21
N LEU A 186 -9.38 10.12 13.47
CA LEU A 186 -10.04 9.41 14.57
C LEU A 186 -9.61 9.95 15.94
N ALA A 187 -8.32 10.21 16.14
CA ALA A 187 -7.84 10.79 17.39
C ALA A 187 -8.43 12.19 17.64
N GLU A 188 -8.52 13.02 16.62
CA GLU A 188 -9.14 14.33 16.68
C GLU A 188 -10.65 14.23 17.02
N LYS A 189 -11.37 13.29 16.41
CA LYS A 189 -12.78 13.01 16.71
C LYS A 189 -13.01 12.59 18.17
N LEU A 190 -12.02 11.92 18.77
CA LEU A 190 -12.02 11.48 20.17
C LEU A 190 -11.46 12.52 21.14
N ASN A 191 -11.27 13.78 20.69
CA ASN A 191 -10.71 14.88 21.50
C ASN A 191 -9.35 14.53 22.12
N THR A 192 -8.54 13.76 21.39
CA THR A 192 -7.18 13.43 21.78
C THR A 192 -6.22 13.64 20.60
N LYS A 193 -4.97 13.25 20.74
CA LYS A 193 -3.94 13.21 19.71
C LYS A 193 -3.52 11.76 19.47
N GLY A 194 -3.11 11.44 18.25
CA GLY A 194 -2.70 10.07 17.95
C GLY A 194 -1.92 9.97 16.63
N HIS A 195 -1.11 8.92 16.54
CA HIS A 195 -0.35 8.58 15.33
C HIS A 195 -0.21 7.08 15.18
N VAL A 196 0.11 6.63 13.98
CA VAL A 196 0.31 5.19 13.67
C VAL A 196 1.68 4.73 14.17
N ILE A 197 1.72 3.64 14.96
CA ILE A 197 2.96 3.00 15.41
C ILE A 197 3.23 1.66 14.77
N LYS A 198 2.20 1.01 14.21
CA LYS A 198 2.31 -0.24 13.43
C LYS A 198 1.32 -0.20 12.29
N LEU A 199 1.71 -0.69 11.13
CA LEU A 199 0.85 -0.77 9.95
C LEU A 199 1.20 -2.01 9.13
N ARG A 200 0.19 -2.84 8.82
CA ARG A 200 0.34 -4.00 7.95
C ARG A 200 -0.76 -4.04 6.92
N ARG A 201 -0.41 -4.25 5.65
CA ARG A 201 -1.37 -4.49 4.58
C ARG A 201 -1.54 -5.98 4.35
N HIS A 202 -2.77 -6.49 4.50
CA HIS A 202 -3.11 -7.91 4.40
C HIS A 202 -3.48 -8.34 2.99
N PHE A 203 -4.14 -7.48 2.21
CA PHE A 203 -4.42 -7.75 0.81
C PHE A 203 -4.51 -6.48 -0.05
N VAL A 204 -4.38 -6.67 -1.35
CA VAL A 204 -4.63 -5.69 -2.43
C VAL A 204 -5.37 -6.43 -3.54
N GLY A 205 -6.66 -6.14 -3.75
CA GLY A 205 -7.48 -6.89 -4.70
C GLY A 205 -7.44 -8.39 -4.42
N ASN A 206 -7.10 -9.18 -5.42
CA ASN A 206 -7.02 -10.63 -5.34
C ASN A 206 -5.71 -11.14 -4.70
N PHE A 207 -4.72 -10.27 -4.45
CA PHE A 207 -3.47 -10.65 -3.82
C PHE A 207 -3.53 -10.56 -2.30
N ASN A 208 -3.24 -11.62 -1.62
CA ASN A 208 -3.34 -11.74 -0.17
C ASN A 208 -2.13 -12.47 0.46
N GLU A 209 -2.19 -12.75 1.75
CA GLU A 209 -1.10 -13.37 2.48
C GLU A 209 -0.74 -14.80 2.05
N LYS A 210 -1.60 -15.51 1.30
CA LYS A 210 -1.28 -16.85 0.75
C LYS A 210 -0.35 -16.75 -0.45
N ASP A 211 -0.39 -15.62 -1.18
CA ASP A 211 0.41 -15.39 -2.38
C ASP A 211 1.81 -14.83 -2.06
N LYS A 212 2.04 -14.43 -0.80
CA LYS A 212 3.24 -13.69 -0.42
C LYS A 212 4.51 -14.54 -0.46
N ILE A 213 5.58 -13.86 -0.83
CA ILE A 213 6.94 -14.35 -0.62
C ILE A 213 7.67 -13.42 0.35
N PHE A 214 8.47 -14.02 1.19
CA PHE A 214 9.42 -13.32 2.04
C PHE A 214 10.79 -13.34 1.37
N ILE A 215 11.45 -12.18 1.30
CA ILE A 215 12.81 -12.07 0.81
C ILE A 215 13.60 -11.32 1.88
N ASP A 216 14.60 -12.00 2.43
CA ASP A 216 15.55 -11.33 3.30
C ASP A 216 16.53 -10.51 2.45
N PHE A 217 16.37 -9.19 2.54
CA PHE A 217 17.21 -8.28 1.78
C PHE A 217 18.55 -7.96 2.44
N SER A 218 18.86 -8.54 3.59
CA SER A 218 20.19 -8.46 4.22
C SER A 218 21.20 -9.39 3.55
N GLU A 219 20.72 -10.45 2.89
CA GLU A 219 21.55 -11.39 2.13
C GLU A 219 21.65 -10.99 0.66
N GLU A 220 22.80 -11.25 0.03
CA GLU A 220 22.96 -11.14 -1.44
C GLU A 220 22.20 -12.28 -2.12
N ILE A 221 20.97 -11.99 -2.55
CA ILE A 221 20.16 -12.95 -3.30
C ILE A 221 20.53 -12.85 -4.77
N ILE A 222 21.35 -13.77 -5.22
CA ILE A 222 21.71 -13.93 -6.65
C ILE A 222 20.73 -14.94 -7.25
N HIS A 223 20.07 -14.54 -8.36
CA HIS A 223 19.25 -15.38 -9.25
C HIS A 223 18.77 -16.71 -8.66
N SER A 224 17.67 -16.72 -7.90
CA SER A 224 17.11 -17.96 -7.38
C SER A 224 16.08 -18.53 -8.36
N PRO A 225 16.32 -19.69 -9.00
CA PRO A 225 15.34 -20.35 -9.84
C PRO A 225 14.01 -20.63 -9.11
N SER A 226 14.05 -20.75 -7.79
CA SER A 226 12.87 -20.93 -6.95
C SER A 226 11.93 -19.72 -6.95
N LEU A 227 12.47 -18.49 -7.10
CA LEU A 227 11.67 -17.28 -7.18
C LEU A 227 10.92 -17.16 -8.52
N LEU A 228 11.49 -17.69 -9.62
CA LEU A 228 10.77 -17.72 -10.91
C LEU A 228 9.46 -18.51 -10.82
N LYS A 229 9.44 -19.61 -10.05
CA LYS A 229 8.25 -20.41 -9.82
C LYS A 229 7.18 -19.71 -8.96
N LYS A 230 7.53 -18.59 -8.34
CA LYS A 230 6.62 -17.77 -7.52
C LYS A 230 6.00 -16.60 -8.28
N ILE A 231 6.32 -16.45 -9.57
CA ILE A 231 5.72 -15.43 -10.41
C ILE A 231 4.28 -15.85 -10.72
N ILE A 232 3.36 -14.99 -10.33
CA ILE A 232 1.93 -15.16 -10.59
C ILE A 232 1.62 -14.61 -11.99
N PRO A 233 0.77 -15.28 -12.79
CA PRO A 233 0.40 -14.85 -14.13
C PRO A 233 -0.17 -13.42 -14.17
N ILE A 234 0.00 -12.75 -15.32
CA ILE A 234 -0.43 -11.34 -15.54
C ILE A 234 -1.93 -11.19 -15.32
N GLU A 235 -2.71 -12.14 -15.84
CA GLU A 235 -4.16 -12.14 -15.86
C GLU A 235 -4.80 -12.21 -14.48
N LYS A 236 -4.06 -12.58 -13.44
CA LYS A 236 -4.57 -12.68 -12.07
C LYS A 236 -5.26 -11.41 -11.55
N VAL A 237 -4.88 -10.23 -12.06
CA VAL A 237 -5.52 -8.97 -11.71
C VAL A 237 -6.74 -8.63 -12.57
N LEU A 238 -7.04 -9.47 -13.55
CA LEU A 238 -8.11 -9.29 -14.53
C LEU A 238 -9.28 -10.29 -14.30
N ASP A 239 -9.27 -11.01 -13.17
CA ASP A 239 -10.29 -12.04 -12.88
C ASP A 239 -11.73 -11.50 -12.95
N ASP A 240 -11.93 -10.20 -12.74
CA ASP A 240 -13.25 -9.53 -12.83
C ASP A 240 -13.60 -9.05 -14.26
N ILE A 241 -12.71 -9.26 -15.24
CA ILE A 241 -12.91 -8.83 -16.63
C ILE A 241 -13.27 -10.06 -17.47
N PRO A 242 -14.37 -10.01 -18.25
CA PRO A 242 -14.73 -11.10 -19.14
C PRO A 242 -13.61 -11.43 -20.12
N ALA A 243 -13.26 -12.72 -20.24
CA ALA A 243 -12.26 -13.20 -21.17
C ALA A 243 -12.91 -13.70 -22.47
N LEU A 244 -12.31 -13.35 -23.61
CA LEU A 244 -12.63 -13.92 -24.91
C LEU A 244 -11.61 -15.00 -25.23
N PHE A 245 -12.10 -16.19 -25.53
CA PHE A 245 -11.28 -17.29 -26.04
C PHE A 245 -11.15 -17.12 -27.55
N LEU A 246 -9.93 -17.01 -28.03
CA LEU A 246 -9.62 -16.84 -29.45
C LEU A 246 -8.85 -18.07 -29.96
N THR A 247 -9.10 -18.45 -31.19
CA THR A 247 -8.24 -19.37 -31.95
C THR A 247 -6.91 -18.65 -32.29
N GLU A 248 -5.86 -19.43 -32.63
CA GLU A 248 -4.58 -18.81 -33.03
C GLU A 248 -4.73 -17.89 -34.25
N THR A 249 -5.62 -18.22 -35.18
CA THR A 249 -5.90 -17.43 -36.37
C THR A 249 -6.54 -16.10 -36.00
N GLU A 250 -7.56 -16.12 -35.11
CA GLU A 250 -8.22 -14.88 -34.60
C GLU A 250 -7.26 -14.02 -33.80
N ALA A 251 -6.45 -14.63 -32.93
CA ALA A 251 -5.42 -13.91 -32.17
C ALA A 251 -4.41 -13.23 -33.09
N THR A 252 -4.03 -13.88 -34.20
CA THR A 252 -3.10 -13.30 -35.19
C THR A 252 -3.74 -12.10 -35.90
N LYS A 253 -4.99 -12.24 -36.35
CA LYS A 253 -5.73 -11.12 -36.98
C LYS A 253 -5.85 -9.94 -36.01
N LEU A 254 -6.20 -10.21 -34.76
CA LEU A 254 -6.33 -9.15 -33.74
C LEU A 254 -5.00 -8.42 -33.49
N ARG A 255 -3.87 -9.14 -33.41
CA ARG A 255 -2.54 -8.56 -33.27
C ARG A 255 -2.15 -7.65 -34.45
N GLN A 256 -2.68 -7.95 -35.62
CA GLN A 256 -2.45 -7.18 -36.86
C GLN A 256 -3.49 -6.04 -37.03
N GLY A 257 -4.41 -5.86 -36.08
CA GLY A 257 -5.48 -4.86 -36.17
C GLY A 257 -6.53 -5.17 -37.23
N GLN A 258 -6.65 -6.45 -37.64
CA GLN A 258 -7.67 -6.91 -38.60
C GLN A 258 -8.95 -7.28 -37.84
N LYS A 259 -10.12 -6.98 -38.45
CA LYS A 259 -11.44 -7.38 -37.93
C LYS A 259 -11.77 -8.83 -38.28
#